data_4448be5fd381e52a21565c20dedec7df
#
_entry.id   4448be5fd381e52a21565c20dedec7df
#
_cell.length_a   1.000
_cell.length_b   1.000
_cell.length_c   1.000
_cell.angle_alpha   90.00
_cell.angle_beta   90.00
_cell.angle_gamma   90.00
#
_symmetry.space_group_name_H-M   'P 1'
#
loop_
_entity.id
_entity.type
_entity.pdbx_description
1 polymer ?
#
loop_
_entity_poly.entity_id
_entity_poly.type
_entity_poly.pdbx_seq_one_letter_code
_entity_poly.pdbx_strand_id
1 'polypeptide(L)'
;LQDGWLPDVILTCCAEVARQGRCTVAAVSRELTRWREAGVETGADAERFLKQEAVRAARWSEVALQFGTEAARLTRWERNAITRWYEEWGFGGEMIAEALLHAEAHRTVRYVDGILRSWRAQGLTTLQAVRGKGQLAGANILATSQKPAAPAPGKKDLFHANWNAMFEDEKED
;
A
#
# COMPACT_ATOMS: atom_id res chain seq x y z
N LEU A 1 -13.27 -34.65 0.07
CA LEU A 1 -13.86 -33.45 0.67
C LEU A 1 -14.37 -33.79 2.10
N GLN A 2 -13.44 -34.12 3.02
CA GLN A 2 -13.76 -34.42 4.41
C GLN A 2 -13.64 -33.19 5.32
N ASP A 3 -13.52 -32.01 4.75
CA ASP A 3 -13.12 -30.81 5.49
C ASP A 3 -14.30 -29.96 6.02
N GLY A 4 -15.53 -30.47 6.02
CA GLY A 4 -16.68 -29.79 6.65
C GLY A 4 -17.13 -28.48 6.00
N TRP A 5 -16.75 -28.22 4.74
CA TRP A 5 -17.21 -27.05 4.01
C TRP A 5 -18.71 -27.13 3.68
N LEU A 6 -19.41 -26.02 3.84
CA LEU A 6 -20.79 -25.89 3.37
C LEU A 6 -20.86 -25.94 1.83
N PRO A 7 -21.88 -26.58 1.25
CA PRO A 7 -21.98 -26.74 -0.20
C PRO A 7 -22.02 -25.40 -0.96
N ASP A 8 -22.64 -24.37 -0.40
CA ASP A 8 -22.70 -23.04 -0.97
C ASP A 8 -21.33 -22.36 -1.07
N VAL A 9 -20.47 -22.55 -0.08
CA VAL A 9 -19.08 -22.06 -0.08
C VAL A 9 -18.28 -22.75 -1.18
N ILE A 10 -18.42 -24.08 -1.32
CA ILE A 10 -17.74 -24.85 -2.38
C ILE A 10 -18.18 -24.37 -3.75
N LEU A 11 -19.50 -24.21 -3.97
CA LEU A 11 -20.03 -23.73 -5.25
C LEU A 11 -19.54 -22.33 -5.60
N THR A 12 -19.54 -21.40 -4.63
CA THR A 12 -19.02 -20.05 -4.82
C THR A 12 -17.53 -20.08 -5.15
N CYS A 13 -16.75 -20.92 -4.46
CA CYS A 13 -15.32 -21.08 -4.73
C CYS A 13 -15.08 -21.65 -6.14
N CYS A 14 -15.84 -22.68 -6.54
CA CYS A 14 -15.75 -23.24 -7.89
C CYS A 14 -16.05 -22.19 -8.97
N ALA A 15 -17.11 -21.40 -8.78
CA ALA A 15 -17.48 -20.32 -9.71
C ALA A 15 -16.36 -19.27 -9.83
N GLU A 16 -15.75 -18.86 -8.70
CA GLU A 16 -14.66 -17.90 -8.72
C GLU A 16 -13.40 -18.43 -9.40
N VAL A 17 -13.02 -19.68 -9.11
CA VAL A 17 -11.85 -20.34 -9.73
C VAL A 17 -12.08 -20.52 -11.24
N ALA A 18 -13.31 -20.84 -11.65
CA ALA A 18 -13.69 -20.95 -13.06
C ALA A 18 -13.62 -19.59 -13.78
N ARG A 19 -14.09 -18.52 -13.13
CA ARG A 19 -14.00 -17.14 -13.64
C ARG A 19 -12.54 -16.71 -13.88
N GLN A 20 -11.61 -17.21 -13.07
CA GLN A 20 -10.18 -16.98 -13.23
C GLN A 20 -9.51 -17.89 -14.28
N GLY A 21 -10.27 -18.74 -14.97
CA GLY A 21 -9.76 -19.67 -15.98
C GLY A 21 -9.00 -20.87 -15.43
N ARG A 22 -9.12 -21.18 -14.15
CA ARG A 22 -8.36 -22.23 -13.43
C ARG A 22 -9.27 -23.39 -13.00
N CYS A 23 -9.93 -24.07 -13.94
CA CYS A 23 -10.90 -25.12 -13.64
C CYS A 23 -10.24 -26.46 -13.26
N THR A 24 -9.50 -26.52 -12.16
CA THR A 24 -8.92 -27.76 -11.63
C THR A 24 -9.27 -27.99 -10.17
N VAL A 25 -9.43 -29.24 -9.77
CA VAL A 25 -9.68 -29.61 -8.35
C VAL A 25 -8.59 -29.06 -7.44
N ALA A 26 -7.34 -29.13 -7.87
CA ALA A 26 -6.20 -28.59 -7.10
C ALA A 26 -6.29 -27.08 -6.92
N ALA A 27 -6.82 -26.31 -7.91
CA ALA A 27 -7.02 -24.87 -7.78
C ALA A 27 -8.13 -24.57 -6.78
N VAL A 28 -9.24 -25.30 -6.83
CA VAL A 28 -10.35 -25.16 -5.87
C VAL A 28 -9.88 -25.49 -4.45
N SER A 29 -9.14 -26.59 -4.25
CA SER A 29 -8.60 -26.96 -2.91
C SER A 29 -7.71 -25.86 -2.35
N ARG A 30 -6.79 -25.31 -3.13
CA ARG A 30 -5.92 -24.21 -2.69
C ARG A 30 -6.70 -22.96 -2.34
N GLU A 31 -7.73 -22.65 -3.12
CA GLU A 31 -8.56 -21.47 -2.87
C GLU A 31 -9.41 -21.66 -1.61
N LEU A 32 -9.99 -22.83 -1.39
CA LEU A 32 -10.70 -23.16 -0.15
C LEU A 32 -9.77 -23.08 1.08
N THR A 33 -8.52 -23.55 0.97
CA THR A 33 -7.54 -23.41 2.05
C THR A 33 -7.30 -21.94 2.37
N ARG A 34 -7.11 -21.10 1.35
CA ARG A 34 -6.94 -19.64 1.50
C ARG A 34 -8.16 -19.00 2.16
N TRP A 35 -9.37 -19.42 1.79
CA TRP A 35 -10.60 -18.91 2.38
C TRP A 35 -10.74 -19.31 3.86
N ARG A 36 -10.33 -20.53 4.22
CA ARG A 36 -10.30 -20.98 5.62
C ARG A 36 -9.34 -20.14 6.46
N GLU A 37 -8.14 -19.88 5.95
CA GLU A 37 -7.16 -19.02 6.61
C GLU A 37 -7.69 -17.59 6.79
N ALA A 38 -8.56 -17.12 5.90
CA ALA A 38 -9.24 -15.84 5.98
C ALA A 38 -10.51 -15.84 6.85
N GLY A 39 -10.89 -16.98 7.46
CA GLY A 39 -12.06 -17.09 8.32
C GLY A 39 -13.40 -17.16 7.58
N VAL A 40 -13.40 -17.64 6.32
CA VAL A 40 -14.62 -17.86 5.54
C VAL A 40 -15.25 -19.19 5.95
N GLU A 41 -16.44 -19.16 6.54
CA GLU A 41 -17.16 -20.34 6.99
C GLU A 41 -18.49 -20.53 6.28
N THR A 42 -19.14 -19.44 5.87
CA THR A 42 -20.47 -19.42 5.24
C THR A 42 -20.41 -18.78 3.83
N GLY A 43 -21.48 -19.00 3.04
CA GLY A 43 -21.64 -18.34 1.75
C GLY A 43 -21.62 -16.81 1.85
N ALA A 44 -22.22 -16.25 2.91
CA ALA A 44 -22.18 -14.80 3.15
C ALA A 44 -20.77 -14.30 3.46
N ASP A 45 -19.92 -15.10 4.14
CA ASP A 45 -18.52 -14.77 4.34
C ASP A 45 -17.75 -14.82 3.03
N ALA A 46 -18.02 -15.82 2.19
CA ALA A 46 -17.42 -15.95 0.88
C ALA A 46 -17.72 -14.73 0.00
N GLU A 47 -18.97 -14.29 -0.04
CA GLU A 47 -19.37 -13.08 -0.78
C GLU A 47 -18.66 -11.83 -0.26
N ARG A 48 -18.59 -11.63 1.06
CA ARG A 48 -17.86 -10.51 1.68
C ARG A 48 -16.38 -10.54 1.35
N PHE A 49 -15.78 -11.72 1.43
CA PHE A 49 -14.37 -11.93 1.11
C PHE A 49 -14.08 -11.57 -0.35
N LEU A 50 -14.87 -12.08 -1.29
CA LEU A 50 -14.72 -11.76 -2.72
C LEU A 50 -14.91 -10.28 -3.01
N LYS A 51 -15.87 -9.63 -2.35
CA LYS A 51 -16.07 -8.18 -2.47
C LYS A 51 -14.85 -7.39 -1.97
N GLN A 52 -14.27 -7.78 -0.86
CA GLN A 52 -13.06 -7.15 -0.33
C GLN A 52 -11.87 -7.36 -1.27
N GLU A 53 -11.68 -8.56 -1.80
CA GLU A 53 -10.62 -8.85 -2.77
C GLU A 53 -10.78 -8.03 -4.05
N ALA A 54 -12.02 -7.86 -4.53
CA ALA A 54 -12.29 -7.00 -5.68
C ALA A 54 -11.94 -5.53 -5.42
N VAL A 55 -12.26 -5.02 -4.24
CA VAL A 55 -11.88 -3.65 -3.81
C VAL A 55 -10.35 -3.52 -3.71
N ARG A 56 -9.66 -4.51 -3.15
CA ARG A 56 -8.18 -4.52 -3.08
C ARG A 56 -7.56 -4.52 -4.48
N ALA A 57 -8.07 -5.35 -5.37
CA ALA A 57 -7.59 -5.42 -6.75
C ALA A 57 -7.79 -4.09 -7.51
N ALA A 58 -8.92 -3.42 -7.31
CA ALA A 58 -9.18 -2.11 -7.87
C ALA A 58 -8.19 -1.06 -7.34
N ARG A 59 -7.92 -1.05 -6.02
CA ARG A 59 -6.91 -0.16 -5.40
C ARG A 59 -5.50 -0.41 -5.93
N TRP A 60 -5.11 -1.68 -6.08
CA TRP A 60 -3.81 -2.02 -6.67
C TRP A 60 -3.70 -1.51 -8.11
N SER A 61 -4.76 -1.65 -8.91
CA SER A 61 -4.79 -1.14 -10.29
C SER A 61 -4.70 0.38 -10.34
N GLU A 62 -5.46 1.07 -9.51
CA GLU A 62 -5.44 2.54 -9.40
C GLU A 62 -4.03 3.04 -9.06
N VAL A 63 -3.42 2.48 -8.01
CA VAL A 63 -2.09 2.87 -7.56
C VAL A 63 -1.03 2.50 -8.60
N ALA A 64 -1.09 1.30 -9.19
CA ALA A 64 -0.16 0.89 -10.23
C ALA A 64 -0.14 1.86 -11.42
N LEU A 65 -1.30 2.33 -11.84
CA LEU A 65 -1.42 3.35 -12.90
C LEU A 65 -0.71 4.65 -12.52
N GLN A 66 -0.82 5.11 -11.27
CA GLN A 66 -0.12 6.30 -10.80
C GLN A 66 1.41 6.13 -10.84
N PHE A 67 1.90 4.90 -10.68
CA PHE A 67 3.32 4.56 -10.83
C PHE A 67 3.74 4.27 -12.28
N GLY A 68 2.82 4.33 -13.24
CA GLY A 68 3.08 4.03 -14.65
C GLY A 68 3.30 2.55 -14.94
N THR A 69 2.71 1.66 -14.14
CA THR A 69 2.81 0.20 -14.26
C THR A 69 1.42 -0.45 -14.21
N GLU A 70 1.37 -1.76 -14.36
CA GLU A 70 0.16 -2.56 -14.26
C GLU A 70 0.11 -3.31 -12.92
N ALA A 71 -1.09 -3.53 -12.38
CA ALA A 71 -1.27 -4.28 -11.12
C ALA A 71 -0.69 -5.69 -11.16
N ALA A 72 -0.66 -6.32 -12.36
CA ALA A 72 -0.07 -7.65 -12.55
C ALA A 72 1.44 -7.68 -12.28
N ARG A 73 2.14 -6.56 -12.48
CA ARG A 73 3.59 -6.42 -12.26
C ARG A 73 3.97 -6.09 -10.83
N LEU A 74 3.01 -5.70 -10.00
CA LEU A 74 3.26 -5.44 -8.59
C LEU A 74 3.70 -6.73 -7.90
N THR A 75 4.80 -6.64 -7.16
CA THR A 75 5.28 -7.70 -6.29
C THR A 75 4.30 -7.94 -5.13
N ARG A 76 4.43 -9.07 -4.44
CA ARG A 76 3.63 -9.37 -3.24
C ARG A 76 3.82 -8.29 -2.17
N TRP A 77 5.06 -7.84 -1.96
CA TRP A 77 5.38 -6.79 -1.00
C TRP A 77 4.66 -5.47 -1.34
N GLU A 78 4.71 -5.04 -2.61
CA GLU A 78 4.05 -3.81 -3.06
C GLU A 78 2.52 -3.87 -2.89
N ARG A 79 1.89 -5.00 -3.23
CA ARG A 79 0.46 -5.20 -2.98
C ARG A 79 0.12 -5.11 -1.50
N ASN A 80 0.93 -5.72 -0.63
CA ASN A 80 0.75 -5.65 0.81
C ASN A 80 0.94 -4.21 1.33
N ALA A 81 1.93 -3.47 0.83
CA ALA A 81 2.15 -2.09 1.18
C ALA A 81 0.93 -1.21 0.81
N ILE A 82 0.44 -1.34 -0.44
CA ILE A 82 -0.73 -0.60 -0.90
C ILE A 82 -1.97 -0.96 -0.05
N THR A 83 -2.20 -2.25 0.22
CA THR A 83 -3.32 -2.69 1.07
C THR A 83 -3.23 -2.05 2.46
N ARG A 84 -2.04 -2.05 3.06
CA ARG A 84 -1.79 -1.43 4.36
C ARG A 84 -2.08 0.08 4.36
N TRP A 85 -1.72 0.81 3.30
CA TRP A 85 -2.00 2.24 3.21
C TRP A 85 -3.49 2.55 3.30
N TYR A 86 -4.33 1.76 2.62
CA TYR A 86 -5.77 1.94 2.63
C TYR A 86 -6.44 1.38 3.90
N GLU A 87 -6.07 0.17 4.33
CA GLU A 87 -6.83 -0.57 5.34
C GLU A 87 -6.34 -0.30 6.76
N GLU A 88 -5.03 -0.16 6.97
CA GLU A 88 -4.47 0.06 8.30
C GLU A 88 -4.19 1.53 8.59
N TRP A 89 -3.79 2.30 7.57
CA TRP A 89 -3.42 3.71 7.76
C TRP A 89 -4.54 4.66 7.38
N GLY A 90 -5.57 4.20 6.66
CA GLY A 90 -6.72 4.99 6.23
C GLY A 90 -6.38 6.06 5.19
N PHE A 91 -5.26 5.93 4.49
CA PHE A 91 -4.89 6.86 3.44
C PHE A 91 -5.69 6.59 2.17
N GLY A 92 -6.28 7.66 1.61
CA GLY A 92 -6.95 7.60 0.31
C GLY A 92 -5.98 7.76 -0.87
N GLY A 93 -6.48 7.53 -2.07
CA GLY A 93 -5.71 7.69 -3.30
C GLY A 93 -5.08 9.09 -3.45
N GLU A 94 -5.75 10.12 -2.94
CA GLU A 94 -5.25 11.51 -2.94
C GLU A 94 -3.98 11.69 -2.10
N MET A 95 -3.90 11.01 -0.93
CA MET A 95 -2.70 11.04 -0.09
C MET A 95 -1.54 10.32 -0.77
N ILE A 96 -1.83 9.24 -1.47
CA ILE A 96 -0.83 8.48 -2.23
C ILE A 96 -0.33 9.33 -3.42
N ALA A 97 -1.23 10.00 -4.13
CA ALA A 97 -0.86 10.92 -5.22
C ALA A 97 0.01 12.08 -4.71
N GLU A 98 -0.32 12.66 -3.55
CA GLU A 98 0.49 13.70 -2.93
C GLU A 98 1.89 13.18 -2.53
N ALA A 99 1.98 11.97 -1.98
CA ALA A 99 3.26 11.34 -1.66
C ALA A 99 4.11 11.07 -2.92
N LEU A 100 3.46 10.72 -4.04
CA LEU A 100 4.11 10.58 -5.33
C LEU A 100 4.67 11.90 -5.87
N LEU A 101 3.98 13.03 -5.64
CA LEU A 101 4.51 14.35 -5.98
C LEU A 101 5.75 14.68 -5.15
N HIS A 102 5.75 14.33 -3.86
CA HIS A 102 6.91 14.50 -2.99
C HIS A 102 8.07 13.55 -3.30
N ALA A 103 7.80 12.42 -3.96
CA ALA A 103 8.83 11.47 -4.36
C ALA A 103 9.70 11.97 -5.54
N GLU A 104 9.23 12.99 -6.28
CA GLU A 104 9.94 13.60 -7.43
C GLU A 104 10.49 12.54 -8.42
N ALA A 105 11.82 12.35 -8.47
CA ALA A 105 12.49 11.39 -9.34
C ALA A 105 12.45 9.93 -8.81
N HIS A 106 12.18 9.73 -7.52
CA HIS A 106 12.20 8.40 -6.86
C HIS A 106 10.81 7.77 -6.77
N ARG A 107 10.13 7.61 -7.90
CA ARG A 107 8.76 7.09 -7.99
C ARG A 107 8.69 5.58 -7.84
N THR A 108 9.07 5.06 -6.69
CA THR A 108 8.95 3.63 -6.34
C THR A 108 7.97 3.46 -5.19
N VAL A 109 7.27 2.31 -5.15
CA VAL A 109 6.34 1.97 -4.05
C VAL A 109 7.06 2.01 -2.71
N ARG A 110 8.32 1.54 -2.66
CA ARG A 110 9.14 1.55 -1.44
C ARG A 110 9.43 2.97 -0.95
N TYR A 111 9.76 3.89 -1.83
CA TYR A 111 10.03 5.27 -1.45
C TYR A 111 8.77 5.99 -0.95
N VAL A 112 7.65 5.79 -1.66
CA VAL A 112 6.34 6.33 -1.26
C VAL A 112 5.86 5.73 0.08
N ASP A 113 6.09 4.44 0.33
CA ASP A 113 5.80 3.81 1.63
C ASP A 113 6.52 4.52 2.78
N GLY A 114 7.78 4.91 2.57
CA GLY A 114 8.52 5.67 3.56
C GLY A 114 7.96 7.07 3.80
N ILE A 115 7.56 7.79 2.75
CA ILE A 115 6.91 9.11 2.90
C ILE A 115 5.62 8.96 3.71
N LEU A 116 4.74 8.03 3.32
CA LEU A 116 3.46 7.80 3.99
C LEU A 116 3.65 7.36 5.44
N ARG A 117 4.64 6.50 5.72
CA ARG A 117 5.02 6.08 7.08
C ARG A 117 5.47 7.28 7.92
N SER A 118 6.28 8.16 7.35
CA SER A 118 6.71 9.40 8.01
C SER A 118 5.53 10.32 8.31
N TRP A 119 4.60 10.49 7.37
CA TRP A 119 3.39 11.29 7.59
C TRP A 119 2.51 10.71 8.70
N ARG A 120 2.32 9.40 8.69
CA ARG A 120 1.58 8.70 9.75
C ARG A 120 2.21 8.91 11.12
N ALA A 121 3.53 8.77 11.23
CA ALA A 121 4.27 8.97 12.48
C ALA A 121 4.14 10.41 13.01
N GLN A 122 3.94 11.38 12.11
CA GLN A 122 3.74 12.79 12.44
C GLN A 122 2.27 13.16 12.64
N GLY A 123 1.33 12.21 12.55
CA GLY A 123 -0.10 12.45 12.66
C GLY A 123 -0.72 13.17 11.46
N LEU A 124 -0.02 13.23 10.31
CA LEU A 124 -0.49 13.87 9.09
C LEU A 124 -1.36 12.89 8.29
N THR A 125 -2.64 12.80 8.66
CA THR A 125 -3.58 11.85 8.04
C THR A 125 -4.46 12.46 6.95
N THR A 126 -4.33 13.76 6.69
CA THR A 126 -5.12 14.47 5.67
C THR A 126 -4.23 15.31 4.75
N LEU A 127 -4.68 15.50 3.52
CA LEU A 127 -4.04 16.38 2.53
C LEU A 127 -3.80 17.80 3.06
N GLN A 128 -4.79 18.36 3.77
CA GLN A 128 -4.66 19.68 4.35
C GLN A 128 -3.54 19.77 5.38
N ALA A 129 -3.39 18.75 6.23
CA ALA A 129 -2.32 18.67 7.21
C ALA A 129 -0.94 18.60 6.55
N VAL A 130 -0.80 17.82 5.48
CA VAL A 130 0.44 17.69 4.70
C VAL A 130 0.81 19.03 4.03
N ARG A 131 -0.14 19.63 3.30
CA ARG A 131 0.07 20.88 2.58
C ARG A 131 0.28 22.07 3.52
N GLY A 132 -0.47 22.14 4.62
CA GLY A 132 -0.30 23.16 5.64
C GLY A 132 1.10 23.15 6.27
N LYS A 133 1.64 21.96 6.52
CA LYS A 133 3.02 21.82 7.04
C LYS A 133 4.08 22.22 6.00
N GLY A 134 3.84 21.91 4.72
CA GLY A 134 4.70 22.34 3.61
C GLY A 134 4.74 23.88 3.47
N GLN A 135 3.59 24.54 3.62
CA GLN A 135 3.51 26.00 3.59
C GLN A 135 4.21 26.66 4.79
N LEU A 136 4.06 26.11 5.99
CA LEU A 136 4.76 26.62 7.19
C LEU A 136 6.28 26.43 7.09
N ALA A 137 6.75 25.35 6.49
CA ALA A 137 8.17 25.14 6.22
C ALA A 137 8.70 26.14 5.16
N GLY A 138 7.92 26.42 4.12
CA GLY A 138 8.23 27.43 3.10
C GLY A 138 8.22 28.87 3.63
N ALA A 139 7.25 29.22 4.48
CA ALA A 139 7.16 30.54 5.09
C ALA A 139 8.33 30.82 6.07
N ASN A 140 8.82 29.79 6.76
CA ASN A 140 9.94 29.91 7.68
C ASN A 140 11.28 30.10 6.95
N ILE A 141 11.42 29.65 5.70
CA ILE A 141 12.60 29.89 4.85
C ILE A 141 12.65 31.34 4.39
N LEU A 142 11.50 31.96 4.13
CA LEU A 142 11.44 33.37 3.72
C LEU A 142 11.65 34.37 4.86
N ALA A 143 11.38 33.97 6.10
CA ALA A 143 11.59 34.81 7.28
C ALA A 143 13.03 34.82 7.80
N THR A 144 13.90 33.90 7.34
CA THR A 144 15.29 33.74 7.83
C THR A 144 16.35 34.25 6.83
N SER A 145 15.96 34.97 5.76
CA SER A 145 16.90 35.52 4.76
C SER A 145 17.53 36.85 5.19
N GLN A 146 18.10 36.91 6.39
CA GLN A 146 19.04 37.98 6.74
C GLN A 146 20.18 37.42 7.60
N LYS A 147 21.15 36.78 6.97
CA LYS A 147 22.62 36.84 7.23
C LYS A 147 23.31 35.64 6.54
N PRO A 148 24.38 35.84 5.78
CA PRO A 148 25.12 34.74 5.15
C PRO A 148 26.03 34.09 6.20
N ALA A 149 25.71 32.86 6.60
CA ALA A 149 26.63 31.95 7.28
C ALA A 149 26.73 30.65 6.48
N ALA A 150 27.92 30.07 6.44
CA ALA A 150 28.34 28.93 5.61
C ALA A 150 27.32 27.78 5.52
N PRO A 151 27.27 27.05 4.39
CA PRO A 151 26.26 26.01 4.17
C PRO A 151 26.47 24.85 5.14
N ALA A 152 25.50 24.72 6.06
CA ALA A 152 25.30 23.45 6.77
C ALA A 152 24.69 22.44 5.78
N PRO A 153 25.01 21.13 5.88
CA PRO A 153 24.48 20.10 4.97
C PRO A 153 22.96 20.16 4.96
N GLY A 154 22.38 20.19 3.78
CA GLY A 154 20.96 20.45 3.57
C GLY A 154 20.10 19.35 4.21
N LYS A 155 18.92 19.75 4.74
CA LYS A 155 17.94 18.81 5.33
C LYS A 155 17.52 17.65 4.41
N LYS A 156 17.79 17.73 3.10
CA LYS A 156 17.62 16.66 2.12
C LYS A 156 18.60 15.51 2.38
N ASP A 157 19.86 15.84 2.72
CA ASP A 157 20.91 14.84 2.97
C ASP A 157 20.66 14.06 4.27
N LEU A 158 20.08 14.71 5.27
CA LEU A 158 19.69 14.07 6.54
C LEU A 158 18.51 13.09 6.36
N PHE A 159 17.57 13.41 5.47
CA PHE A 159 16.45 12.51 5.16
C PHE A 159 16.96 11.26 4.41
N HIS A 160 17.83 11.44 3.42
CA HIS A 160 18.42 10.34 2.67
C HIS A 160 19.39 9.51 3.52
N ALA A 161 20.19 10.13 4.38
CA ALA A 161 21.09 9.42 5.29
C ALA A 161 20.32 8.57 6.32
N ASN A 162 19.27 9.12 6.92
CA ASN A 162 18.42 8.38 7.86
C ASN A 162 17.58 7.29 7.17
N TRP A 163 17.23 7.52 5.89
CA TRP A 163 16.54 6.55 5.06
C TRP A 163 17.40 5.32 4.75
N ASN A 164 18.66 5.51 4.37
CA ASN A 164 19.56 4.40 4.08
C ASN A 164 19.88 3.57 5.33
N ALA A 165 20.11 4.20 6.48
CA ALA A 165 20.34 3.51 7.74
C ALA A 165 19.16 2.63 8.19
N MET A 166 17.92 2.97 7.81
CA MET A 166 16.72 2.22 8.18
C MET A 166 16.53 0.91 7.39
N PHE A 167 17.29 0.70 6.30
CA PHE A 167 17.17 -0.46 5.41
C PHE A 167 18.43 -1.32 5.33
N GLU A 168 19.50 -0.99 6.09
CA GLU A 168 20.72 -1.82 6.16
C GLU A 168 20.50 -3.06 7.05
N ASP A 169 19.56 -3.03 7.99
CA ASP A 169 19.27 -4.15 8.90
C ASP A 169 18.45 -5.31 8.28
N GLU A 170 17.91 -5.15 7.06
CA GLU A 170 17.11 -6.21 6.38
C GLU A 170 17.91 -7.08 5.38
N LYS A 171 19.24 -6.98 5.36
CA LYS A 171 20.08 -7.75 4.42
C LYS A 171 20.73 -8.99 5.01
N GLU A 172 20.54 -9.27 6.30
CA GLU A 172 21.03 -10.49 6.95
C GLU A 172 19.85 -11.39 7.37
N ASP A 173 19.23 -12.08 6.38
CA ASP A 173 18.56 -13.39 6.55
C ASP A 173 18.24 -13.98 5.16
#